data_a09de244f2f201fc94cd59cb207544cd
#
_entry.id   a09de244f2f201fc94cd59cb207544cd
#
_cell.length_a   1.000
_cell.length_b   1.000
_cell.length_c   1.000
_cell.angle_alpha   90.00
_cell.angle_beta   90.00
_cell.angle_gamma   90.00
#
_symmetry.space_group_name_H-M   'P 1'
#
loop_
_entity.id
_entity.type
_entity.pdbx_description
1 polymer ?
#
loop_
_entity_poly.entity_id
_entity_poly.type
_entity_poly.pdbx_seq_one_letter_code
_entity_poly.pdbx_strand_id
1 'polypeptide(L)'
;AQLLGTPDDYEAIQAGLRGVIFKDPMAPDDVEAGWQTADEYLSGDVRSKLRIAQMAANRDSAFNINVEALQKAQPKDLDASEIDVRLGATWIDADYIQQFMEETFETPYYLRRSIEVKFSEMTAEWRINGKSSPSYNDVAAYVTYGTDRANAYRILEETLNLKDIRIYDTIEDPDGKQKRVLNKKETSLAQQKQQAIKDAFQDWVWKDPRRREALVTKYNELFNSTRPREYDGSHIRFGGMNPDITLREHQRNAIAHVLYGGNTLLAHEVGAGKTFEMAASAMESKRLGLSQKSMFVVPNHLTLQWANEFLHLYPSAKLLVATKKDFETANRKKFCARIATGDYDAVIIGH
;
A
#
# COMPACT_ATOMS: atom_id res chain seq x y z
N ALA A 1 19.75 -31.57 -0.61
CA ALA A 1 20.94 -32.41 -0.45
C ALA A 1 20.56 -33.76 0.16
N GLN A 2 20.06 -33.84 1.41
CA GLN A 2 19.66 -35.11 2.05
C GLN A 2 18.61 -35.90 1.25
N LEU A 3 17.60 -35.21 0.66
CA LEU A 3 16.57 -35.82 -0.18
C LEU A 3 17.10 -36.39 -1.51
N LEU A 4 18.18 -35.81 -2.02
CA LEU A 4 18.82 -36.23 -3.29
C LEU A 4 19.97 -37.22 -3.10
N GLY A 5 20.28 -37.61 -1.86
CA GLY A 5 21.38 -38.53 -1.53
C GLY A 5 22.78 -37.99 -1.81
N THR A 6 22.92 -36.66 -1.99
CA THR A 6 24.20 -35.99 -2.20
C THR A 6 24.39 -34.89 -1.15
N PRO A 7 24.56 -35.24 0.14
CA PRO A 7 24.54 -34.31 1.25
C PRO A 7 25.71 -33.29 1.23
N ASP A 8 26.81 -33.61 0.57
CA ASP A 8 28.06 -32.84 0.66
C ASP A 8 28.36 -32.00 -0.61
N ASP A 9 27.49 -32.01 -1.62
CA ASP A 9 27.71 -31.31 -2.89
C ASP A 9 26.94 -29.98 -2.96
N TYR A 10 27.17 -29.11 -1.98
CA TYR A 10 26.54 -27.79 -1.91
C TYR A 10 26.88 -26.90 -3.12
N GLU A 11 28.11 -26.96 -3.63
CA GLU A 11 28.56 -26.14 -4.75
C GLU A 11 27.83 -26.51 -6.05
N ALA A 12 27.64 -27.82 -6.32
CA ALA A 12 26.91 -28.27 -7.49
C ALA A 12 25.41 -27.93 -7.38
N ILE A 13 24.82 -28.04 -6.17
CA ILE A 13 23.43 -27.67 -5.94
C ILE A 13 23.24 -26.17 -6.12
N GLN A 14 24.12 -25.32 -5.57
CA GLN A 14 24.08 -23.87 -5.74
C GLN A 14 24.26 -23.47 -7.20
N ALA A 15 25.19 -24.10 -7.91
CA ALA A 15 25.38 -23.87 -9.33
C ALA A 15 24.15 -24.25 -10.17
N GLY A 16 23.51 -25.38 -9.85
CA GLY A 16 22.28 -25.83 -10.54
C GLY A 16 21.04 -24.98 -10.23
N LEU A 17 21.01 -24.32 -9.08
CA LEU A 17 19.92 -23.41 -8.67
C LEU A 17 20.23 -21.94 -8.94
N ARG A 18 21.31 -21.65 -9.66
CA ARG A 18 21.72 -20.28 -10.00
C ARG A 18 20.60 -19.53 -10.74
N GLY A 19 20.16 -18.38 -10.17
CA GLY A 19 19.07 -17.58 -10.70
C GLY A 19 17.67 -18.06 -10.28
N VAL A 20 17.56 -19.23 -9.63
CA VAL A 20 16.31 -19.74 -9.03
C VAL A 20 16.23 -19.35 -7.55
N ILE A 21 17.40 -19.36 -6.88
CA ILE A 21 17.55 -18.90 -5.50
C ILE A 21 18.64 -17.84 -5.40
N PHE A 22 18.50 -16.97 -4.43
CA PHE A 22 19.45 -15.90 -4.12
C PHE A 22 19.78 -15.90 -2.64
N LYS A 23 21.07 -15.70 -2.30
CA LYS A 23 21.47 -15.50 -0.91
C LYS A 23 21.23 -14.04 -0.53
N ASP A 24 20.57 -13.82 0.59
CA ASP A 24 20.39 -12.48 1.14
C ASP A 24 21.74 -11.97 1.69
N PRO A 25 22.28 -10.85 1.19
CA PRO A 25 23.54 -10.28 1.68
C PRO A 25 23.52 -9.86 3.16
N MET A 26 22.33 -9.68 3.75
CA MET A 26 22.15 -9.32 5.16
C MET A 26 22.02 -10.54 6.07
N ALA A 27 21.91 -11.74 5.50
CA ALA A 27 21.86 -12.98 6.28
C ALA A 27 23.21 -13.28 6.92
N PRO A 28 23.22 -14.08 8.02
CA PRO A 28 24.46 -14.55 8.61
C PRO A 28 25.35 -15.23 7.58
N ASP A 29 26.66 -15.16 7.80
CA ASP A 29 27.66 -15.82 6.95
C ASP A 29 27.69 -17.33 7.17
N ASP A 30 26.54 -17.96 6.87
CA ASP A 30 26.29 -19.39 6.96
C ASP A 30 25.90 -19.91 5.58
N VAL A 31 26.49 -21.02 5.16
CA VAL A 31 26.25 -21.61 3.84
C VAL A 31 24.80 -22.04 3.66
N GLU A 32 24.13 -22.45 4.74
CA GLU A 32 22.76 -22.98 4.71
C GLU A 32 21.70 -21.90 4.94
N ALA A 33 22.05 -20.75 5.52
CA ALA A 33 21.10 -19.71 5.91
C ALA A 33 20.94 -18.61 4.86
N GLY A 34 19.78 -17.96 4.85
CA GLY A 34 19.53 -16.73 4.08
C GLY A 34 19.29 -16.94 2.58
N TRP A 35 18.98 -18.15 2.15
CA TRP A 35 18.58 -18.41 0.77
C TRP A 35 17.09 -18.15 0.60
N GLN A 36 16.75 -17.37 -0.43
CA GLN A 36 15.39 -17.04 -0.83
C GLN A 36 15.15 -17.46 -2.27
N THR A 37 13.92 -17.85 -2.60
CA THR A 37 13.53 -18.08 -4.00
C THR A 37 13.51 -16.79 -4.79
N ALA A 38 13.65 -16.86 -6.12
CA ALA A 38 13.70 -15.67 -6.99
C ALA A 38 12.45 -14.79 -6.82
N ASP A 39 11.26 -15.41 -6.72
CA ASP A 39 9.99 -14.69 -6.52
C ASP A 39 9.94 -13.93 -5.18
N GLU A 40 10.57 -14.46 -4.14
CA GLU A 40 10.69 -13.82 -2.82
C GLU A 40 11.79 -12.75 -2.81
N TYR A 41 12.98 -13.09 -3.29
CA TYR A 41 14.11 -12.18 -3.26
C TYR A 41 13.91 -10.95 -4.14
N LEU A 42 13.35 -11.14 -5.36
CA LEU A 42 13.10 -10.10 -6.35
C LEU A 42 11.77 -9.36 -6.16
N SER A 43 11.21 -9.38 -4.95
CA SER A 43 9.99 -8.70 -4.54
C SER A 43 10.20 -7.84 -3.29
N GLY A 44 9.19 -7.10 -2.85
CA GLY A 44 9.32 -6.15 -1.75
C GLY A 44 10.08 -4.90 -2.17
N ASP A 45 10.83 -4.28 -1.26
CA ASP A 45 11.63 -3.08 -1.55
C ASP A 45 12.89 -3.45 -2.37
N VAL A 46 12.70 -3.58 -3.68
CA VAL A 46 13.76 -3.99 -4.61
C VAL A 46 14.81 -2.90 -4.82
N ARG A 47 14.50 -1.62 -4.53
CA ARG A 47 15.48 -0.53 -4.62
C ARG A 47 16.49 -0.62 -3.47
N SER A 48 16.01 -0.80 -2.26
CA SER A 48 16.88 -1.00 -1.09
C SER A 48 17.68 -2.30 -1.21
N LYS A 49 17.06 -3.39 -1.67
CA LYS A 49 17.74 -4.66 -1.95
C LYS A 49 18.86 -4.50 -2.97
N LEU A 50 18.65 -3.72 -4.04
CA LEU A 50 19.67 -3.45 -5.05
C LEU A 50 20.88 -2.70 -4.45
N ARG A 51 20.65 -1.66 -3.63
CA ARG A 51 21.72 -0.93 -2.95
C ARG A 51 22.54 -1.85 -2.04
N ILE A 52 21.87 -2.70 -1.27
CA ILE A 52 22.52 -3.68 -0.39
C ILE A 52 23.34 -4.69 -1.21
N ALA A 53 22.76 -5.23 -2.29
CA ALA A 53 23.45 -6.18 -3.17
C ALA A 53 24.68 -5.56 -3.84
N GLN A 54 24.62 -4.29 -4.27
CA GLN A 54 25.77 -3.56 -4.82
C GLN A 54 26.89 -3.39 -3.78
N MET A 55 26.54 -3.03 -2.54
CA MET A 55 27.52 -2.95 -1.45
C MET A 55 28.17 -4.31 -1.14
N ALA A 56 27.39 -5.38 -1.20
CA ALA A 56 27.89 -6.74 -1.01
C ALA A 56 28.79 -7.19 -2.17
N ALA A 57 28.40 -6.92 -3.42
CA ALA A 57 29.16 -7.26 -4.62
C ALA A 57 30.54 -6.56 -4.67
N ASN A 58 30.68 -5.38 -4.08
CA ASN A 58 31.96 -4.70 -3.92
C ASN A 58 32.92 -5.43 -2.96
N ARG A 59 32.40 -6.31 -2.10
CA ARG A 59 33.22 -7.10 -1.14
C ARG A 59 33.36 -8.55 -1.62
N ASP A 60 32.34 -9.11 -2.24
CA ASP A 60 32.30 -10.46 -2.76
C ASP A 60 31.58 -10.49 -4.11
N SER A 61 32.32 -10.83 -5.17
CA SER A 61 31.80 -10.90 -6.54
C SER A 61 30.69 -11.96 -6.74
N ALA A 62 30.50 -12.89 -5.81
CA ALA A 62 29.41 -13.86 -5.83
C ALA A 62 28.03 -13.16 -5.86
N PHE A 63 27.91 -11.96 -5.27
CA PHE A 63 26.68 -11.17 -5.26
C PHE A 63 26.40 -10.39 -6.56
N ASN A 64 27.25 -10.47 -7.59
CA ASN A 64 26.96 -9.84 -8.88
C ASN A 64 25.68 -10.36 -9.51
N ILE A 65 25.37 -11.65 -9.33
CA ILE A 65 24.10 -12.23 -9.81
C ILE A 65 22.87 -11.58 -9.17
N ASN A 66 22.96 -11.22 -7.88
CA ASN A 66 21.91 -10.51 -7.16
C ASN A 66 21.71 -9.11 -7.75
N VAL A 67 22.81 -8.41 -8.03
CA VAL A 67 22.76 -7.07 -8.65
C VAL A 67 22.09 -7.12 -10.03
N GLU A 68 22.54 -8.04 -10.91
CA GLU A 68 21.96 -8.19 -12.24
C GLU A 68 20.45 -8.53 -12.22
N ALA A 69 20.05 -9.43 -11.32
CA ALA A 69 18.65 -9.82 -11.17
C ALA A 69 17.80 -8.68 -10.60
N LEU A 70 18.29 -7.99 -9.57
CA LEU A 70 17.59 -6.86 -8.97
C LEU A 70 17.51 -5.64 -9.90
N GLN A 71 18.52 -5.40 -10.76
CA GLN A 71 18.43 -4.36 -11.79
C GLN A 71 17.29 -4.60 -12.77
N LYS A 72 17.12 -5.86 -13.21
CA LYS A 72 16.00 -6.26 -14.08
C LYS A 72 14.64 -6.21 -13.37
N ALA A 73 14.62 -6.39 -12.06
CA ALA A 73 13.41 -6.40 -11.24
C ALA A 73 12.95 -5.01 -10.81
N GLN A 74 13.72 -3.93 -11.09
CA GLN A 74 13.33 -2.57 -10.73
C GLN A 74 12.01 -2.17 -11.40
N PRO A 75 11.08 -1.54 -10.67
CA PRO A 75 9.92 -0.92 -11.28
C PRO A 75 10.38 0.21 -12.23
N LYS A 76 9.62 0.41 -13.30
CA LYS A 76 9.83 1.55 -14.20
C LYS A 76 9.63 2.84 -13.40
N ASP A 77 10.56 3.78 -13.51
CA ASP A 77 10.40 5.08 -12.88
C ASP A 77 9.21 5.83 -13.47
N LEU A 78 8.40 6.39 -12.59
CA LEU A 78 7.34 7.32 -12.94
C LEU A 78 7.97 8.66 -13.32
N ASP A 79 7.45 9.29 -14.35
CA ASP A 79 7.84 10.65 -14.72
C ASP A 79 6.95 11.70 -14.03
N ALA A 80 7.30 12.99 -14.20
CA ALA A 80 6.59 14.07 -13.56
C ALA A 80 5.09 14.17 -13.95
N SER A 81 4.71 13.65 -15.12
CA SER A 81 3.31 13.65 -15.58
C SER A 81 2.47 12.53 -14.95
N GLU A 82 3.15 11.48 -14.47
CA GLU A 82 2.52 10.33 -13.82
C GLU A 82 2.41 10.50 -12.28
N ILE A 83 3.07 11.53 -11.72
CA ILE A 83 3.11 11.80 -10.28
C ILE A 83 2.10 12.88 -9.91
N ASP A 84 1.06 12.50 -9.15
CA ASP A 84 0.11 13.46 -8.57
C ASP A 84 0.72 14.12 -7.32
N VAL A 85 0.92 15.43 -7.40
CA VAL A 85 1.50 16.24 -6.32
C VAL A 85 0.47 17.22 -5.78
N ARG A 86 0.31 17.23 -4.46
CA ARG A 86 -0.62 18.14 -3.77
C ARG A 86 0.10 18.98 -2.73
N LEU A 87 -0.34 20.23 -2.57
CA LEU A 87 0.04 21.04 -1.42
C LEU A 87 -0.32 20.31 -0.11
N GLY A 88 0.63 20.27 0.82
CA GLY A 88 0.48 19.54 2.08
C GLY A 88 0.96 18.08 2.04
N ALA A 89 1.43 17.58 0.89
CA ALA A 89 2.08 16.29 0.80
C ALA A 89 3.37 16.29 1.63
N THR A 90 3.45 15.43 2.64
CA THR A 90 4.52 15.42 3.65
C THR A 90 5.89 14.95 3.14
N TRP A 91 5.91 14.35 1.96
CA TRP A 91 7.16 13.94 1.31
C TRP A 91 7.90 15.09 0.60
N ILE A 92 7.23 16.24 0.41
CA ILE A 92 7.82 17.46 -0.15
C ILE A 92 8.47 18.24 0.99
N ASP A 93 9.76 18.54 0.87
CA ASP A 93 10.49 19.26 1.91
C ASP A 93 9.96 20.69 2.08
N ALA A 94 10.00 21.19 3.31
CA ALA A 94 9.55 22.52 3.66
C ALA A 94 10.26 23.63 2.83
N ASP A 95 11.50 23.37 2.42
CA ASP A 95 12.28 24.30 1.58
C ASP A 95 11.63 24.53 0.20
N TYR A 96 11.03 23.49 -0.41
CA TYR A 96 10.30 23.68 -1.68
C TYR A 96 9.00 24.48 -1.49
N ILE A 97 8.33 24.28 -0.37
CA ILE A 97 7.13 25.09 -0.04
C ILE A 97 7.53 26.54 0.27
N GLN A 98 8.64 26.74 0.96
CA GLN A 98 9.23 28.06 1.19
C GLN A 98 9.54 28.76 -0.14
N GLN A 99 10.22 28.07 -1.05
CA GLN A 99 10.56 28.60 -2.38
C GLN A 99 9.29 28.92 -3.19
N PHE A 100 8.30 28.02 -3.21
CA PHE A 100 7.00 28.27 -3.85
C PHE A 100 6.34 29.55 -3.33
N MET A 101 6.26 29.66 -2.01
CA MET A 101 5.68 30.80 -1.33
C MET A 101 6.39 32.11 -1.70
N GLU A 102 7.73 32.13 -1.66
CA GLU A 102 8.53 33.31 -1.98
C GLU A 102 8.40 33.75 -3.44
N GLU A 103 8.43 32.79 -4.39
CA GLU A 103 8.34 33.05 -5.81
C GLU A 103 6.92 33.45 -6.23
N THR A 104 5.90 32.73 -5.76
CA THR A 104 4.51 32.91 -6.20
C THR A 104 3.85 34.14 -5.57
N PHE A 105 4.14 34.39 -4.29
CA PHE A 105 3.59 35.56 -3.59
C PHE A 105 4.48 36.80 -3.70
N GLU A 106 5.57 36.71 -4.51
CA GLU A 106 6.51 37.81 -4.69
C GLU A 106 7.00 38.38 -3.36
N THR A 107 7.28 37.46 -2.38
CA THR A 107 7.59 37.84 -1.00
C THR A 107 8.77 38.80 -0.96
N PRO A 108 8.60 40.03 -0.43
CA PRO A 108 9.66 41.01 -0.37
C PRO A 108 10.90 40.52 0.35
N TYR A 109 12.08 40.81 -0.16
CA TYR A 109 13.36 40.31 0.34
C TYR A 109 13.55 40.49 1.86
N TYR A 110 13.11 41.63 2.39
CA TYR A 110 13.21 41.94 3.83
C TYR A 110 12.28 41.09 4.71
N LEU A 111 11.24 40.47 4.14
CA LEU A 111 10.32 39.57 4.82
C LEU A 111 10.71 38.09 4.73
N ARG A 112 11.55 37.69 3.77
CA ARG A 112 11.91 36.28 3.54
C ARG A 112 12.55 35.60 4.75
N ARG A 113 13.25 36.38 5.61
CA ARG A 113 13.82 35.85 6.86
C ARG A 113 12.84 35.79 8.01
N SER A 114 11.73 36.53 7.94
CA SER A 114 10.71 36.57 9.00
C SER A 114 9.52 35.67 8.72
N ILE A 115 9.27 35.31 7.45
CA ILE A 115 8.21 34.40 7.04
C ILE A 115 8.84 33.05 6.70
N GLU A 116 8.63 32.08 7.56
CA GLU A 116 9.30 30.77 7.49
C GLU A 116 8.28 29.64 7.51
N VAL A 117 8.37 28.73 6.55
CA VAL A 117 7.57 27.49 6.49
C VAL A 117 8.25 26.40 7.32
N LYS A 118 7.51 25.78 8.22
CA LYS A 118 7.97 24.65 9.03
C LYS A 118 6.99 23.49 8.97
N PHE A 119 7.52 22.30 8.91
CA PHE A 119 6.77 21.06 9.08
C PHE A 119 7.21 20.35 10.35
N SER A 120 6.26 19.94 11.19
CA SER A 120 6.52 19.16 12.38
C SER A 120 6.19 17.71 12.13
N GLU A 121 7.19 16.83 12.09
CA GLU A 121 6.99 15.38 11.93
C GLU A 121 6.19 14.76 13.08
N MET A 122 6.34 15.31 14.31
CA MET A 122 5.64 14.79 15.49
C MET A 122 4.13 15.01 15.45
N THR A 123 3.70 16.18 14.95
CA THR A 123 2.26 16.56 14.90
C THR A 123 1.67 16.45 13.51
N ALA A 124 2.51 16.21 12.50
CA ALA A 124 2.17 16.24 11.07
C ALA A 124 1.51 17.58 10.65
N GLU A 125 1.90 18.67 11.30
CA GLU A 125 1.36 20.02 11.04
C GLU A 125 2.37 20.91 10.33
N TRP A 126 1.86 21.67 9.37
CA TRP A 126 2.56 22.76 8.71
C TRP A 126 2.29 24.07 9.44
N ARG A 127 3.30 24.89 9.61
CA ARG A 127 3.19 26.24 10.17
C ARG A 127 3.97 27.24 9.35
N ILE A 128 3.36 28.41 9.16
CA ILE A 128 4.01 29.56 8.52
C ILE A 128 4.19 30.64 9.60
N ASN A 129 5.40 30.73 10.09
CA ASN A 129 5.77 31.79 11.04
C ASN A 129 5.77 33.14 10.31
N GLY A 130 5.47 34.22 11.02
CA GLY A 130 5.47 35.55 10.42
C GLY A 130 4.38 35.83 9.38
N LYS A 131 3.40 34.95 9.21
CA LYS A 131 2.30 35.08 8.24
C LYS A 131 1.48 36.37 8.31
N SER A 132 1.55 37.11 9.42
CA SER A 132 0.88 38.41 9.62
C SER A 132 1.78 39.61 9.34
N SER A 133 3.04 39.40 8.92
CA SER A 133 4.04 40.44 8.69
C SER A 133 3.85 41.26 7.39
N PRO A 134 3.20 40.74 6.31
CA PRO A 134 3.01 41.52 5.08
C PRO A 134 2.17 42.77 5.32
N SER A 135 2.55 43.84 4.64
CA SER A 135 1.77 45.07 4.62
C SER A 135 0.44 44.89 3.84
N TYR A 136 -0.62 45.58 4.27
CA TYR A 136 -1.89 45.57 3.55
C TYR A 136 -1.78 46.08 2.08
N ASN A 137 -0.71 46.79 1.75
CA ASN A 137 -0.42 47.21 0.38
C ASN A 137 0.24 46.12 -0.48
N ASP A 138 0.50 44.96 0.04
CA ASP A 138 1.04 43.83 -0.70
C ASP A 138 -0.07 43.20 -1.56
N VAL A 139 -0.05 43.51 -2.86
CA VAL A 139 -1.06 43.05 -3.80
C VAL A 139 -1.07 41.52 -3.94
N ALA A 140 0.08 40.91 -3.98
CA ALA A 140 0.15 39.43 -4.07
C ALA A 140 -0.46 38.78 -2.84
N ALA A 141 -0.16 39.29 -1.65
CA ALA A 141 -0.61 38.72 -0.38
C ALA A 141 -2.10 38.97 -0.07
N TYR A 142 -2.69 40.09 -0.49
CA TYR A 142 -4.05 40.46 -0.10
C TYR A 142 -5.06 40.56 -1.25
N VAL A 143 -4.60 40.61 -2.51
CA VAL A 143 -5.49 40.74 -3.68
C VAL A 143 -5.40 39.52 -4.59
N THR A 144 -4.18 39.12 -5.02
CA THR A 144 -4.01 38.05 -5.99
C THR A 144 -4.30 36.67 -5.34
N TYR A 145 -3.61 36.35 -4.24
CA TYR A 145 -3.69 35.07 -3.56
C TYR A 145 -4.32 35.14 -2.17
N GLY A 146 -4.78 36.30 -1.75
CA GLY A 146 -5.43 36.53 -0.47
C GLY A 146 -6.64 37.42 -0.57
N THR A 147 -7.21 37.75 0.61
CA THR A 147 -8.31 38.66 0.84
C THR A 147 -7.96 39.59 2.00
N ASP A 148 -8.72 40.67 2.20
CA ASP A 148 -8.56 41.55 3.37
C ASP A 148 -8.73 40.84 4.72
N ARG A 149 -9.45 39.72 4.73
CA ARG A 149 -9.75 38.91 5.92
C ARG A 149 -8.80 37.73 6.13
N ALA A 150 -8.14 37.29 5.08
CA ALA A 150 -7.16 36.21 5.13
C ALA A 150 -6.12 36.43 4.01
N ASN A 151 -4.90 36.76 4.36
CA ASN A 151 -3.82 36.90 3.40
C ASN A 151 -3.35 35.54 2.83
N ALA A 152 -2.57 35.59 1.75
CA ALA A 152 -2.08 34.41 1.05
C ALA A 152 -1.33 33.42 1.96
N TYR A 153 -0.53 33.89 2.88
CA TYR A 153 0.26 33.05 3.81
C TYR A 153 -0.62 32.25 4.78
N ARG A 154 -1.70 32.86 5.26
CA ARG A 154 -2.69 32.17 6.10
C ARG A 154 -3.46 31.15 5.29
N ILE A 155 -3.88 31.49 4.07
CA ILE A 155 -4.59 30.56 3.18
C ILE A 155 -3.67 29.39 2.82
N LEU A 156 -2.39 29.63 2.53
CA LEU A 156 -1.40 28.58 2.27
C LEU A 156 -1.24 27.65 3.47
N GLU A 157 -1.12 28.17 4.68
CA GLU A 157 -1.00 27.32 5.90
C GLU A 157 -2.22 26.42 6.10
N GLU A 158 -3.44 26.93 5.93
CA GLU A 158 -4.65 26.10 6.00
C GLU A 158 -4.68 25.05 4.88
N THR A 159 -4.22 25.41 3.67
CA THR A 159 -4.14 24.49 2.54
C THR A 159 -3.13 23.36 2.78
N LEU A 160 -1.95 23.67 3.29
CA LEU A 160 -0.92 22.70 3.65
C LEU A 160 -1.42 21.70 4.70
N ASN A 161 -2.27 22.15 5.62
CA ASN A 161 -2.89 21.32 6.65
C ASN A 161 -4.20 20.64 6.18
N LEU A 162 -4.48 20.65 4.86
CA LEU A 162 -5.67 20.04 4.24
C LEU A 162 -6.99 20.57 4.81
N LYS A 163 -7.00 21.83 5.26
CA LYS A 163 -8.18 22.52 5.81
C LYS A 163 -8.75 23.49 4.79
N ASP A 164 -10.07 23.51 4.67
CA ASP A 164 -10.74 24.57 3.92
C ASP A 164 -10.77 25.85 4.72
N ILE A 165 -10.37 26.96 4.10
CA ILE A 165 -10.39 28.27 4.74
C ILE A 165 -11.83 28.69 5.05
N ARG A 166 -12.05 29.17 6.28
CA ARG A 166 -13.35 29.67 6.76
C ARG A 166 -13.18 31.01 7.44
N ILE A 167 -14.01 31.96 7.06
CA ILE A 167 -14.02 33.31 7.61
C ILE A 167 -15.24 33.48 8.50
N TYR A 168 -15.03 33.98 9.71
CA TYR A 168 -16.07 34.18 10.70
C TYR A 168 -16.17 35.65 11.09
N ASP A 169 -17.40 36.15 11.24
CA ASP A 169 -17.70 37.41 11.87
C ASP A 169 -18.03 37.18 13.35
N THR A 170 -17.65 38.14 14.20
CA THR A 170 -18.07 38.15 15.57
C THR A 170 -19.27 39.10 15.68
N ILE A 171 -20.43 38.56 16.03
CA ILE A 171 -21.66 39.35 16.28
C ILE A 171 -21.99 39.28 17.76
N GLU A 172 -22.57 40.35 18.28
CA GLU A 172 -23.08 40.42 19.64
C GLU A 172 -24.52 39.96 19.65
N ASP A 173 -24.85 38.95 20.51
CA ASP A 173 -26.19 38.45 20.69
C ASP A 173 -26.99 39.48 21.55
N PRO A 174 -28.32 39.50 21.49
CA PRO A 174 -29.14 40.39 22.34
C PRO A 174 -28.82 40.35 23.85
N ASP A 175 -28.22 39.26 24.32
CA ASP A 175 -27.75 39.07 25.68
C ASP A 175 -26.33 39.60 25.96
N GLY A 176 -25.71 40.33 25.01
CA GLY A 176 -24.35 40.86 25.13
C GLY A 176 -23.23 39.84 24.98
N LYS A 177 -23.51 38.60 24.53
CA LYS A 177 -22.52 37.55 24.33
C LYS A 177 -22.00 37.58 22.89
N GLN A 178 -20.66 37.52 22.74
CA GLN A 178 -20.03 37.40 21.42
C GLN A 178 -20.22 36.02 20.84
N LYS A 179 -20.78 35.97 19.62
CA LYS A 179 -20.97 34.72 18.85
C LYS A 179 -20.24 34.79 17.51
N ARG A 180 -19.48 33.75 17.20
CA ARG A 180 -18.82 33.61 15.90
C ARG A 180 -19.79 33.02 14.88
N VAL A 181 -20.05 33.75 13.80
CA VAL A 181 -20.95 33.33 12.71
C VAL A 181 -20.16 33.23 11.41
N LEU A 182 -20.35 32.16 10.64
CA LEU A 182 -19.68 31.96 9.37
C LEU A 182 -20.12 33.02 8.35
N ASN A 183 -19.17 33.80 7.85
CA ASN A 183 -19.40 34.73 6.75
C ASN A 183 -19.27 33.94 5.41
N LYS A 184 -20.39 33.56 4.83
CA LYS A 184 -20.41 32.75 3.60
C LYS A 184 -19.77 33.44 2.42
N LYS A 185 -19.95 34.76 2.26
CA LYS A 185 -19.40 35.53 1.14
C LYS A 185 -17.87 35.59 1.21
N GLU A 186 -17.34 35.99 2.36
CA GLU A 186 -15.90 36.09 2.57
C GLU A 186 -15.23 34.71 2.56
N THR A 187 -15.91 33.68 3.05
CA THR A 187 -15.43 32.30 2.98
C THR A 187 -15.34 31.82 1.51
N SER A 188 -16.37 32.08 0.70
CA SER A 188 -16.34 31.70 -0.73
C SER A 188 -15.21 32.40 -1.47
N LEU A 189 -14.99 33.70 -1.21
CA LEU A 189 -13.88 34.46 -1.83
C LEU A 189 -12.52 33.89 -1.40
N ALA A 190 -12.33 33.59 -0.11
CA ALA A 190 -11.09 33.01 0.39
C ALA A 190 -10.84 31.59 -0.19
N GLN A 191 -11.89 30.79 -0.37
CA GLN A 191 -11.79 29.45 -1.01
C GLN A 191 -11.42 29.54 -2.49
N GLN A 192 -11.88 30.55 -3.22
CA GLN A 192 -11.40 30.80 -4.58
C GLN A 192 -9.90 31.11 -4.61
N LYS A 193 -9.40 31.92 -3.64
CA LYS A 193 -7.97 32.18 -3.51
C LYS A 193 -7.18 30.91 -3.11
N GLN A 194 -7.76 30.09 -2.24
CA GLN A 194 -7.20 28.79 -1.88
C GLN A 194 -7.04 27.89 -3.11
N GLN A 195 -8.04 27.84 -3.99
CA GLN A 195 -7.93 27.09 -5.23
C GLN A 195 -6.87 27.65 -6.16
N ALA A 196 -6.82 28.98 -6.32
CA ALA A 196 -5.79 29.63 -7.12
C ALA A 196 -4.35 29.33 -6.65
N ILE A 197 -4.14 29.22 -5.33
CA ILE A 197 -2.85 28.80 -4.75
C ILE A 197 -2.54 27.34 -5.10
N LYS A 198 -3.53 26.44 -5.04
CA LYS A 198 -3.35 25.02 -5.42
C LYS A 198 -2.97 24.88 -6.89
N ASP A 199 -3.66 25.60 -7.77
CA ASP A 199 -3.41 25.60 -9.22
C ASP A 199 -2.01 26.17 -9.52
N ALA A 200 -1.65 27.30 -8.91
CA ALA A 200 -0.33 27.89 -9.03
C ALA A 200 0.79 26.94 -8.58
N PHE A 201 0.56 26.14 -7.53
CA PHE A 201 1.54 25.15 -7.08
C PHE A 201 1.73 24.01 -8.09
N GLN A 202 0.66 23.51 -8.68
CA GLN A 202 0.76 22.45 -9.70
C GLN A 202 1.55 22.94 -10.93
N ASP A 203 1.33 24.18 -11.37
CA ASP A 203 2.10 24.77 -12.45
C ASP A 203 3.56 25.02 -12.08
N TRP A 204 3.81 25.41 -10.83
CA TRP A 204 5.14 25.77 -10.35
C TRP A 204 6.02 24.55 -10.10
N VAL A 205 5.48 23.48 -9.50
CA VAL A 205 6.27 22.37 -8.95
C VAL A 205 7.13 21.68 -10.01
N TRP A 206 6.63 21.54 -11.21
CA TRP A 206 7.31 20.84 -12.31
C TRP A 206 8.02 21.78 -13.30
N LYS A 207 7.94 23.09 -13.11
CA LYS A 207 8.47 24.09 -14.06
C LYS A 207 9.99 24.11 -14.11
N ASP A 208 10.66 24.11 -12.97
CA ASP A 208 12.11 24.09 -12.88
C ASP A 208 12.65 22.66 -13.09
N PRO A 209 13.62 22.47 -14.05
CA PRO A 209 14.14 21.13 -14.35
C PRO A 209 14.85 20.45 -13.18
N ARG A 210 15.61 21.20 -12.36
CA ARG A 210 16.37 20.62 -11.23
C ARG A 210 15.44 20.17 -10.12
N ARG A 211 14.44 21.00 -9.80
CA ARG A 211 13.40 20.68 -8.83
C ARG A 211 12.59 19.46 -9.28
N ARG A 212 12.19 19.44 -10.56
CA ARG A 212 11.48 18.31 -11.17
C ARG A 212 12.25 17.01 -11.04
N GLU A 213 13.53 16.99 -11.43
CA GLU A 213 14.39 15.81 -11.32
C GLU A 213 14.53 15.33 -9.87
N ALA A 214 14.78 16.25 -8.94
CA ALA A 214 14.92 15.93 -7.52
C ALA A 214 13.64 15.34 -6.92
N LEU A 215 12.47 15.94 -7.22
CA LEU A 215 11.18 15.45 -6.71
C LEU A 215 10.74 14.14 -7.35
N VAL A 216 10.98 13.95 -8.66
CA VAL A 216 10.72 12.68 -9.35
C VAL A 216 11.57 11.55 -8.75
N THR A 217 12.86 11.80 -8.55
CA THR A 217 13.76 10.83 -7.93
C THR A 217 13.29 10.46 -6.52
N LYS A 218 13.02 11.47 -5.69
CA LYS A 218 12.54 11.28 -4.31
C LYS A 218 11.22 10.49 -4.27
N TYR A 219 10.29 10.80 -5.15
CA TYR A 219 9.00 10.09 -5.23
C TYR A 219 9.19 8.61 -5.58
N ASN A 220 9.97 8.34 -6.62
CA ASN A 220 10.26 6.97 -7.03
C ASN A 220 10.98 6.17 -5.93
N GLU A 221 11.90 6.79 -5.20
CA GLU A 221 12.58 6.14 -4.08
C GLU A 221 11.63 5.81 -2.91
N LEU A 222 10.69 6.70 -2.59
CA LEU A 222 9.80 6.54 -1.44
C LEU A 222 8.57 5.68 -1.76
N PHE A 223 7.97 5.83 -2.94
CA PHE A 223 6.65 5.28 -3.25
C PHE A 223 6.64 4.28 -4.42
N ASN A 224 7.70 4.25 -5.22
CA ASN A 224 7.84 3.32 -6.34
C ASN A 224 9.05 2.38 -6.14
N SER A 225 9.28 1.95 -4.90
CA SER A 225 10.40 1.09 -4.52
C SER A 225 10.02 -0.38 -4.43
N THR A 226 8.72 -0.67 -4.37
CA THR A 226 8.21 -1.99 -4.05
C THR A 226 7.70 -2.71 -5.30
N ARG A 227 8.19 -3.92 -5.51
CA ARG A 227 7.62 -4.87 -6.48
C ARG A 227 6.79 -5.91 -5.74
N PRO A 228 5.50 -6.13 -6.10
CA PRO A 228 4.70 -7.20 -5.52
C PRO A 228 5.33 -8.57 -5.84
N ARG A 229 5.24 -9.50 -4.91
CA ARG A 229 5.63 -10.90 -5.16
C ARG A 229 4.64 -11.52 -6.13
N GLU A 230 5.16 -12.12 -7.20
CA GLU A 230 4.37 -12.84 -8.18
C GLU A 230 4.41 -14.33 -7.85
N TYR A 231 3.27 -14.99 -7.90
CA TYR A 231 3.15 -16.40 -7.63
C TYR A 231 2.73 -17.13 -8.89
N ASP A 232 3.49 -18.17 -9.27
CA ASP A 232 3.16 -19.05 -10.39
C ASP A 232 2.55 -20.36 -9.85
N GLY A 233 1.27 -20.57 -10.15
CA GLY A 233 0.54 -21.78 -9.84
C GLY A 233 0.50 -22.82 -10.97
N SER A 234 1.26 -22.62 -12.03
CA SER A 234 1.25 -23.50 -13.22
C SER A 234 1.63 -24.94 -12.92
N HIS A 235 2.51 -25.16 -11.95
CA HIS A 235 3.00 -26.47 -11.51
C HIS A 235 2.04 -27.20 -10.57
N ILE A 236 1.02 -26.53 -10.02
CA ILE A 236 0.09 -27.14 -9.05
C ILE A 236 -0.84 -28.10 -9.75
N ARG A 237 -0.94 -29.32 -9.22
CA ARG A 237 -1.88 -30.34 -9.66
C ARG A 237 -2.93 -30.58 -8.59
N PHE A 238 -4.18 -30.38 -8.94
CA PHE A 238 -5.33 -30.45 -8.03
C PHE A 238 -5.88 -31.88 -7.95
N GLY A 239 -5.40 -32.63 -6.96
CA GLY A 239 -5.86 -34.01 -6.73
C GLY A 239 -7.32 -34.07 -6.27
N GLY A 240 -8.13 -34.93 -6.88
CA GLY A 240 -9.54 -35.12 -6.53
C GLY A 240 -10.49 -34.04 -7.04
N MET A 241 -10.00 -33.05 -7.75
CA MET A 241 -10.82 -32.05 -8.43
C MET A 241 -11.60 -32.67 -9.59
N ASN A 242 -12.78 -32.13 -9.89
CA ASN A 242 -13.61 -32.52 -11.02
C ASN A 242 -12.82 -32.36 -12.34
N PRO A 243 -12.62 -33.41 -13.12
CA PRO A 243 -11.83 -33.38 -14.35
C PRO A 243 -12.43 -32.50 -15.46
N ASP A 244 -13.74 -32.22 -15.41
CA ASP A 244 -14.42 -31.38 -16.38
C ASP A 244 -14.20 -29.88 -16.12
N ILE A 245 -13.57 -29.52 -14.99
CA ILE A 245 -13.31 -28.14 -14.61
C ILE A 245 -11.82 -27.83 -14.75
N THR A 246 -11.49 -26.80 -15.50
CA THR A 246 -10.13 -26.27 -15.62
C THR A 246 -10.04 -24.91 -14.95
N LEU A 247 -9.16 -24.80 -13.96
CA LEU A 247 -8.87 -23.51 -13.32
C LEU A 247 -8.08 -22.61 -14.26
N ARG A 248 -8.48 -21.34 -14.34
CA ARG A 248 -7.79 -20.31 -15.11
C ARG A 248 -6.43 -19.97 -14.48
N GLU A 249 -5.53 -19.39 -15.26
CA GLU A 249 -4.19 -19.01 -14.82
C GLU A 249 -4.23 -18.14 -13.54
N HIS A 250 -5.03 -17.05 -13.52
CA HIS A 250 -5.14 -16.19 -12.34
C HIS A 250 -5.65 -16.94 -11.09
N GLN A 251 -6.53 -17.93 -11.25
CA GLN A 251 -7.01 -18.75 -10.15
C GLN A 251 -5.90 -19.64 -9.60
N ARG A 252 -5.12 -20.26 -10.47
CA ARG A 252 -3.96 -21.09 -10.08
C ARG A 252 -2.89 -20.25 -9.37
N ASN A 253 -2.62 -19.04 -9.87
CA ASN A 253 -1.68 -18.09 -9.25
C ASN A 253 -2.19 -17.61 -7.89
N ALA A 254 -3.50 -17.35 -7.75
CA ALA A 254 -4.12 -17.02 -6.47
C ALA A 254 -4.00 -18.17 -5.44
N ILE A 255 -4.18 -19.41 -5.89
CA ILE A 255 -4.00 -20.60 -5.04
C ILE A 255 -2.53 -20.72 -4.61
N ALA A 256 -1.58 -20.53 -5.52
CA ALA A 256 -0.15 -20.49 -5.18
C ALA A 256 0.16 -19.41 -4.14
N HIS A 257 -0.45 -18.21 -4.29
CA HIS A 257 -0.31 -17.13 -3.32
C HIS A 257 -0.82 -17.54 -1.92
N VAL A 258 -1.97 -18.20 -1.83
CA VAL A 258 -2.50 -18.72 -0.55
C VAL A 258 -1.57 -19.76 0.06
N LEU A 259 -1.02 -20.67 -0.74
CA LEU A 259 -0.18 -21.78 -0.25
C LEU A 259 1.20 -21.31 0.22
N TYR A 260 1.81 -20.33 -0.47
CA TYR A 260 3.20 -19.90 -0.25
C TYR A 260 3.33 -18.53 0.42
N GLY A 261 2.32 -17.67 0.33
CA GLY A 261 2.36 -16.30 0.83
C GLY A 261 1.81 -16.11 2.25
N GLY A 262 1.13 -17.12 2.81
CA GLY A 262 0.49 -17.00 4.12
C GLY A 262 -0.87 -16.27 4.06
N ASN A 263 -1.06 -15.25 4.93
CA ASN A 263 -2.31 -14.49 4.93
C ASN A 263 -2.50 -13.75 3.59
N THR A 264 -3.61 -14.02 2.91
CA THR A 264 -3.84 -13.55 1.54
C THR A 264 -5.20 -12.85 1.42
N LEU A 265 -5.21 -11.70 0.74
CA LEU A 265 -6.42 -11.02 0.31
C LEU A 265 -6.69 -11.30 -1.18
N LEU A 266 -7.76 -12.04 -1.48
CA LEU A 266 -8.23 -12.29 -2.85
C LEU A 266 -9.17 -11.16 -3.29
N ALA A 267 -8.61 -10.05 -3.76
CA ALA A 267 -9.34 -8.84 -4.18
C ALA A 267 -9.76 -8.88 -5.67
N HIS A 268 -9.96 -10.04 -6.24
CA HIS A 268 -10.43 -10.20 -7.62
C HIS A 268 -11.85 -9.64 -7.80
N GLU A 269 -12.17 -9.22 -9.02
CA GLU A 269 -13.51 -8.75 -9.38
C GLU A 269 -14.59 -9.81 -9.18
N VAL A 270 -15.85 -9.37 -9.15
CA VAL A 270 -16.99 -10.28 -9.08
C VAL A 270 -17.03 -11.13 -10.37
N GLY A 271 -17.20 -12.44 -10.20
CA GLY A 271 -17.20 -13.38 -11.34
C GLY A 271 -15.83 -13.97 -11.69
N ALA A 272 -14.73 -13.56 -11.05
CA ALA A 272 -13.39 -14.15 -11.27
C ALA A 272 -13.27 -15.60 -10.78
N GLY A 273 -14.22 -16.09 -9.99
CA GLY A 273 -14.24 -17.48 -9.47
C GLY A 273 -13.55 -17.65 -8.13
N LYS A 274 -13.59 -16.64 -7.26
CA LYS A 274 -12.98 -16.68 -5.91
C LYS A 274 -13.40 -17.90 -5.08
N THR A 275 -14.64 -18.38 -5.22
CA THR A 275 -15.10 -19.59 -4.53
C THR A 275 -14.24 -20.80 -4.89
N PHE A 276 -13.89 -20.96 -6.16
CA PHE A 276 -13.02 -22.04 -6.62
C PHE A 276 -11.58 -21.86 -6.14
N GLU A 277 -11.07 -20.62 -6.14
CA GLU A 277 -9.74 -20.32 -5.60
C GLU A 277 -9.63 -20.72 -4.12
N MET A 278 -10.62 -20.35 -3.31
CA MET A 278 -10.65 -20.64 -1.88
C MET A 278 -10.85 -22.15 -1.62
N ALA A 279 -11.76 -22.81 -2.35
CA ALA A 279 -12.00 -24.24 -2.21
C ALA A 279 -10.77 -25.08 -2.61
N ALA A 280 -10.15 -24.75 -3.76
CA ALA A 280 -8.95 -25.44 -4.20
C ALA A 280 -7.75 -25.19 -3.28
N SER A 281 -7.58 -23.96 -2.76
CA SER A 281 -6.54 -23.66 -1.78
C SER A 281 -6.70 -24.50 -0.49
N ALA A 282 -7.94 -24.66 -0.01
CA ALA A 282 -8.21 -25.47 1.18
C ALA A 282 -7.87 -26.96 0.95
N MET A 283 -8.26 -27.50 -0.20
CA MET A 283 -7.98 -28.91 -0.54
C MET A 283 -6.49 -29.16 -0.75
N GLU A 284 -5.79 -28.26 -1.41
CA GLU A 284 -4.33 -28.36 -1.59
C GLU A 284 -3.57 -28.15 -0.28
N SER A 285 -3.99 -27.22 0.58
CA SER A 285 -3.41 -27.07 1.92
C SER A 285 -3.55 -28.35 2.74
N LYS A 286 -4.70 -29.04 2.64
CA LYS A 286 -4.90 -30.35 3.29
C LYS A 286 -4.01 -31.41 2.67
N ARG A 287 -3.94 -31.51 1.34
CA ARG A 287 -3.10 -32.49 0.63
C ARG A 287 -1.62 -32.33 0.98
N LEU A 288 -1.15 -31.08 1.11
CA LEU A 288 0.23 -30.75 1.48
C LEU A 288 0.52 -30.88 2.99
N GLY A 289 -0.49 -31.18 3.81
CA GLY A 289 -0.34 -31.28 5.26
C GLY A 289 -0.22 -29.93 5.99
N LEU A 290 -0.46 -28.82 5.29
CA LEU A 290 -0.43 -27.47 5.88
C LEU A 290 -1.65 -27.20 6.76
N SER A 291 -2.78 -27.86 6.49
CA SER A 291 -3.98 -27.82 7.31
C SER A 291 -4.64 -29.19 7.35
N GLN A 292 -5.36 -29.47 8.44
CA GLN A 292 -6.15 -30.71 8.54
C GLN A 292 -7.59 -30.47 8.08
N LYS A 293 -8.10 -29.27 8.32
CA LYS A 293 -9.51 -28.91 8.12
C LYS A 293 -9.64 -27.41 7.96
N SER A 294 -10.33 -26.98 6.92
CA SER A 294 -10.54 -25.57 6.64
C SER A 294 -11.92 -25.10 7.09
N MET A 295 -12.03 -23.85 7.56
CA MET A 295 -13.31 -23.24 7.93
C MET A 295 -13.61 -22.06 7.01
N PHE A 296 -14.79 -22.09 6.40
CA PHE A 296 -15.31 -21.00 5.56
C PHE A 296 -16.41 -20.26 6.30
N VAL A 297 -16.21 -18.97 6.50
CA VAL A 297 -17.19 -18.05 7.08
C VAL A 297 -17.77 -17.23 5.95
N VAL A 298 -19.04 -17.43 5.65
CA VAL A 298 -19.71 -16.82 4.51
C VAL A 298 -21.01 -16.14 4.94
N PRO A 299 -21.59 -15.22 4.16
CA PRO A 299 -22.92 -14.67 4.46
C PRO A 299 -23.95 -15.77 4.58
N ASN A 300 -24.86 -15.67 5.58
CA ASN A 300 -25.84 -16.72 5.92
C ASN A 300 -26.62 -17.28 4.73
N HIS A 301 -26.99 -16.41 3.78
CA HIS A 301 -27.78 -16.80 2.61
C HIS A 301 -26.96 -17.52 1.52
N LEU A 302 -25.62 -17.52 1.64
CA LEU A 302 -24.72 -18.17 0.67
C LEU A 302 -24.18 -19.53 1.12
N THR A 303 -24.44 -19.98 2.34
CA THR A 303 -23.88 -21.21 2.90
C THR A 303 -24.14 -22.45 2.04
N LEU A 304 -25.38 -22.64 1.58
CA LEU A 304 -25.75 -23.78 0.72
C LEU A 304 -25.18 -23.64 -0.70
N GLN A 305 -25.19 -22.45 -1.26
CA GLN A 305 -24.59 -22.18 -2.56
C GLN A 305 -23.08 -22.52 -2.52
N TRP A 306 -22.39 -22.06 -1.47
CA TRP A 306 -20.96 -22.35 -1.25
C TRP A 306 -20.69 -23.85 -1.17
N ALA A 307 -21.53 -24.59 -0.44
CA ALA A 307 -21.40 -26.04 -0.34
C ALA A 307 -21.59 -26.72 -1.71
N ASN A 308 -22.57 -26.29 -2.48
CA ASN A 308 -22.83 -26.84 -3.81
C ASN A 308 -21.69 -26.55 -4.77
N GLU A 309 -21.15 -25.32 -4.81
CA GLU A 309 -20.01 -24.96 -5.64
C GLU A 309 -18.74 -25.72 -5.22
N PHE A 310 -18.53 -25.90 -3.91
CA PHE A 310 -17.41 -26.70 -3.41
C PHE A 310 -17.51 -28.15 -3.89
N LEU A 311 -18.71 -28.79 -3.75
CA LEU A 311 -18.93 -30.17 -4.21
C LEU A 311 -18.93 -30.27 -5.76
N HIS A 312 -19.27 -29.21 -6.46
CA HIS A 312 -19.12 -29.18 -7.91
C HIS A 312 -17.65 -29.27 -8.32
N LEU A 313 -16.78 -28.54 -7.59
CA LEU A 313 -15.34 -28.56 -7.84
C LEU A 313 -14.66 -29.82 -7.28
N TYR A 314 -15.05 -30.29 -6.09
CA TYR A 314 -14.53 -31.50 -5.43
C TYR A 314 -15.69 -32.43 -5.04
N PRO A 315 -16.15 -33.30 -5.94
CA PRO A 315 -17.34 -34.15 -5.72
C PRO A 315 -17.22 -35.11 -4.53
N SER A 316 -16.00 -35.50 -4.17
CA SER A 316 -15.74 -36.44 -3.07
C SER A 316 -15.46 -35.72 -1.72
N ALA A 317 -15.54 -34.40 -1.65
CA ALA A 317 -15.25 -33.67 -0.44
C ALA A 317 -16.26 -33.90 0.67
N LYS A 318 -15.79 -34.06 1.89
CA LYS A 318 -16.62 -34.22 3.09
C LYS A 318 -16.85 -32.86 3.76
N LEU A 319 -18.01 -32.29 3.56
CA LEU A 319 -18.36 -30.97 4.08
C LEU A 319 -19.26 -31.04 5.32
N LEU A 320 -19.01 -30.19 6.30
CA LEU A 320 -19.92 -29.91 7.40
C LEU A 320 -20.52 -28.50 7.18
N VAL A 321 -21.80 -28.44 6.78
CA VAL A 321 -22.51 -27.18 6.62
C VAL A 321 -23.31 -26.89 7.87
N ALA A 322 -23.01 -25.79 8.54
CA ALA A 322 -23.70 -25.38 9.75
C ALA A 322 -25.09 -24.84 9.46
N THR A 323 -26.03 -25.19 10.32
CA THR A 323 -27.41 -24.69 10.32
C THR A 323 -27.67 -23.80 11.54
N LYS A 324 -28.76 -23.03 11.53
CA LYS A 324 -29.15 -22.22 12.69
C LYS A 324 -29.29 -23.04 13.97
N LYS A 325 -29.75 -24.30 13.85
CA LYS A 325 -29.93 -25.24 14.98
C LYS A 325 -28.60 -25.59 15.66
N ASP A 326 -27.49 -25.63 14.91
CA ASP A 326 -26.18 -25.96 15.45
C ASP A 326 -25.65 -24.88 16.42
N PHE A 327 -26.15 -23.64 16.27
CA PHE A 327 -25.79 -22.50 17.11
C PHE A 327 -26.72 -22.28 18.32
N GLU A 328 -27.79 -23.06 18.46
CA GLU A 328 -28.63 -23.05 19.66
C GLU A 328 -27.83 -23.52 20.89
N THR A 329 -28.10 -22.94 22.04
CA THR A 329 -27.33 -23.20 23.28
C THR A 329 -27.19 -24.68 23.59
N ALA A 330 -28.26 -25.48 23.37
CA ALA A 330 -28.26 -26.94 23.60
C ALA A 330 -27.36 -27.71 22.63
N ASN A 331 -27.12 -27.20 21.43
CA ASN A 331 -26.46 -27.89 20.33
C ASN A 331 -25.00 -27.47 20.14
N ARG A 332 -24.57 -26.29 20.65
CA ARG A 332 -23.22 -25.73 20.40
C ARG A 332 -22.10 -26.69 20.78
N LYS A 333 -22.18 -27.31 21.98
CA LYS A 333 -21.16 -28.28 22.43
C LYS A 333 -21.07 -29.48 21.49
N LYS A 334 -22.22 -30.00 21.04
CA LYS A 334 -22.28 -31.12 20.09
C LYS A 334 -21.71 -30.74 18.72
N PHE A 335 -22.00 -29.53 18.25
CA PHE A 335 -21.47 -29.01 17.01
C PHE A 335 -19.95 -28.85 17.08
N CYS A 336 -19.41 -28.21 18.13
CA CYS A 336 -17.97 -28.12 18.34
C CYS A 336 -17.29 -29.52 18.41
N ALA A 337 -17.92 -30.49 19.08
CA ALA A 337 -17.41 -31.84 19.11
C ALA A 337 -17.37 -32.48 17.71
N ARG A 338 -18.42 -32.31 16.90
CA ARG A 338 -18.45 -32.77 15.50
C ARG A 338 -17.34 -32.15 14.66
N ILE A 339 -17.06 -30.84 14.83
CA ILE A 339 -15.95 -30.18 14.14
C ILE A 339 -14.61 -30.78 14.59
N ALA A 340 -14.43 -30.97 15.87
CA ALA A 340 -13.17 -31.48 16.43
C ALA A 340 -12.87 -32.92 16.02
N THR A 341 -13.86 -33.82 16.11
CA THR A 341 -13.66 -35.27 15.95
C THR A 341 -14.05 -35.81 14.57
N GLY A 342 -14.86 -35.04 13.78
CA GLY A 342 -15.33 -35.52 12.48
C GLY A 342 -14.22 -35.44 11.42
N ASP A 343 -14.20 -36.38 10.51
CA ASP A 343 -13.33 -36.37 9.33
C ASP A 343 -13.96 -35.57 8.19
N TYR A 344 -13.84 -34.23 8.30
CA TYR A 344 -14.31 -33.30 7.29
C TYR A 344 -13.12 -32.65 6.59
N ASP A 345 -13.29 -32.34 5.30
CA ASP A 345 -12.34 -31.54 4.54
C ASP A 345 -12.54 -30.05 4.83
N ALA A 346 -13.82 -29.65 4.97
CA ALA A 346 -14.14 -28.28 5.27
C ALA A 346 -15.42 -28.15 6.13
N VAL A 347 -15.48 -27.04 6.87
CA VAL A 347 -16.64 -26.59 7.64
C VAL A 347 -17.12 -25.26 7.07
N ILE A 348 -18.40 -25.15 6.74
CA ILE A 348 -19.00 -23.93 6.21
C ILE A 348 -19.97 -23.39 7.24
N ILE A 349 -19.75 -22.16 7.69
CA ILE A 349 -20.58 -21.50 8.68
C ILE A 349 -21.10 -20.15 8.14
N GLY A 350 -22.28 -19.75 8.58
CA GLY A 350 -22.81 -18.44 8.31
C GLY A 350 -22.27 -17.37 9.27
N HIS A 351 -22.09 -16.18 8.77
CA HIS A 351 -21.65 -15.00 9.55
C HIS A 351 -22.80 -14.45 10.36
#